data_82131db1a89a8a5f7c60259f5c96cf83
#
_entry.id   82131db1a89a8a5f7c60259f5c96cf83
#
_cell.length_a   1.000
_cell.length_b   1.000
_cell.length_c   1.000
_cell.angle_alpha   90.00
_cell.angle_beta   90.00
_cell.angle_gamma   90.00
#
_symmetry.space_group_name_H-M   'P 1'
#
loop_
_entity.id
_entity.type
_entity.pdbx_description
1 polymer ?
#
loop_
_entity_poly.entity_id
_entity_poly.type
_entity_poly.pdbx_seq_one_letter_code
_entity_poly.pdbx_strand_id
1 'polypeptide(L)'
;SPTNWDSQLTKSLFQTRSIPTNDIEMTIAFYEKLGFEIALRTVNEEANEKVAFLKQETLVIETYENKAAKMESGAIDHVAINVKDIEEVYRYIEAEKMNTTKDTIHFLPFWDNGVRFFTIEGPNKEKVEFSQYL
;
A
#
# COMPACT_ATOMS: atom_id res chain seq x y z
N SER A 1 23.23 8.49 26.26
CA SER A 1 23.46 7.15 25.70
C SER A 1 22.52 6.89 24.55
N PRO A 2 22.89 6.04 23.61
CA PRO A 2 22.00 5.70 22.51
C PRO A 2 20.74 5.00 23.02
N THR A 3 19.62 5.37 22.44
CA THR A 3 18.34 4.74 22.72
C THR A 3 18.37 3.27 22.25
N ASN A 4 17.90 2.37 23.07
CA ASN A 4 17.67 1.00 22.64
C ASN A 4 16.37 0.97 21.81
N TRP A 5 16.51 0.96 20.50
CA TRP A 5 15.38 1.01 19.58
C TRP A 5 14.46 -0.20 19.74
N ASP A 6 15.01 -1.38 20.02
CA ASP A 6 14.18 -2.58 20.22
C ASP A 6 13.19 -2.40 21.37
N SER A 7 13.62 -1.71 22.45
CA SER A 7 12.72 -1.44 23.59
C SER A 7 11.72 -0.32 23.30
N GLN A 8 11.96 0.51 22.31
CA GLN A 8 11.04 1.58 21.91
C GLN A 8 9.99 1.12 20.91
N LEU A 9 10.28 0.07 20.14
CA LEU A 9 9.33 -0.44 19.15
C LEU A 9 8.22 -1.22 19.84
N THR A 10 6.98 -0.85 19.56
CA THR A 10 5.80 -1.55 20.06
C THR A 10 5.42 -2.64 19.07
N LYS A 11 5.99 -3.83 19.26
CA LYS A 11 5.86 -4.92 18.29
C LYS A 11 4.42 -5.44 18.13
N SER A 12 3.53 -5.11 19.07
CA SER A 12 2.11 -5.46 18.98
C SER A 12 1.29 -4.44 18.21
N LEU A 13 1.87 -3.26 17.86
CA LEU A 13 1.21 -2.22 17.07
C LEU A 13 1.77 -2.22 15.66
N PHE A 14 1.01 -1.63 14.76
CA PHE A 14 1.36 -1.61 13.35
C PHE A 14 2.06 -0.31 12.97
N GLN A 15 2.98 -0.41 12.03
CA GLN A 15 3.58 0.77 11.42
C GLN A 15 2.65 1.27 10.33
N THR A 16 2.61 2.59 10.13
CA THR A 16 1.73 3.19 9.12
C THR A 16 2.52 3.87 8.01
N ARG A 17 1.91 3.91 6.84
CA ARG A 17 2.34 4.74 5.72
C ARG A 17 1.21 5.68 5.37
N SER A 18 1.53 6.96 5.18
CA SER A 18 0.52 7.99 4.93
C SER A 18 0.49 8.34 3.46
N ILE A 19 -0.71 8.34 2.89
CA ILE A 19 -0.93 8.65 1.48
C ILE A 19 -1.96 9.76 1.38
N PRO A 20 -1.59 10.95 0.89
CA PRO A 20 -2.58 11.99 0.60
C PRO A 20 -3.46 11.56 -0.55
N THR A 21 -4.71 11.98 -0.53
CA THR A 21 -5.63 11.65 -1.62
C THR A 21 -6.45 12.85 -2.03
N ASN A 22 -6.87 12.85 -3.29
CA ASN A 22 -7.82 13.81 -3.82
C ASN A 22 -9.27 13.33 -3.65
N ASP A 23 -9.45 12.03 -3.41
CA ASP A 23 -10.78 11.43 -3.23
C ASP A 23 -10.65 10.20 -2.31
N ILE A 24 -11.03 10.37 -1.04
CA ILE A 24 -10.85 9.32 -0.05
C ILE A 24 -11.72 8.08 -0.32
N GLU A 25 -12.93 8.27 -0.87
CA GLU A 25 -13.78 7.12 -1.18
C GLU A 25 -13.16 6.24 -2.27
N MET A 26 -12.56 6.86 -3.28
CA MET A 26 -11.87 6.15 -4.34
C MET A 26 -10.65 5.40 -3.82
N THR A 27 -9.88 6.00 -2.93
CA THR A 27 -8.71 5.38 -2.32
C THR A 27 -9.13 4.21 -1.42
N ILE A 28 -10.14 4.38 -0.59
CA ILE A 28 -10.67 3.28 0.24
C ILE A 28 -11.11 2.11 -0.63
N ALA A 29 -11.90 2.38 -1.67
CA ALA A 29 -12.41 1.33 -2.56
C ALA A 29 -11.26 0.58 -3.24
N PHE A 30 -10.22 1.28 -3.67
CA PHE A 30 -9.04 0.66 -4.27
C PHE A 30 -8.38 -0.34 -3.31
N TYR A 31 -8.10 0.09 -2.09
CA TYR A 31 -7.41 -0.78 -1.13
C TYR A 31 -8.32 -1.89 -0.60
N GLU A 32 -9.62 -1.67 -0.49
CA GLU A 32 -10.55 -2.74 -0.14
C GLU A 32 -10.54 -3.86 -1.18
N LYS A 33 -10.41 -3.54 -2.46
CA LYS A 33 -10.26 -4.57 -3.51
C LYS A 33 -8.97 -5.38 -3.35
N LEU A 34 -7.96 -4.82 -2.70
CA LEU A 34 -6.71 -5.52 -2.39
C LEU A 34 -6.75 -6.27 -1.07
N GLY A 35 -7.90 -6.33 -0.42
CA GLY A 35 -8.08 -7.07 0.83
C GLY A 35 -7.84 -6.25 2.10
N PHE A 36 -7.69 -4.94 1.99
CA PHE A 36 -7.57 -4.09 3.16
C PHE A 36 -8.94 -3.90 3.81
N GLU A 37 -8.93 -3.78 5.13
CA GLU A 37 -10.13 -3.48 5.92
C GLU A 37 -10.00 -2.08 6.53
N ILE A 38 -11.12 -1.40 6.68
CA ILE A 38 -11.14 -0.10 7.35
C ILE A 38 -10.97 -0.33 8.85
N ALA A 39 -9.83 0.08 9.40
CA ALA A 39 -9.57 0.01 10.84
C ALA A 39 -10.17 1.20 11.58
N LEU A 40 -10.15 2.38 10.95
CA LEU A 40 -10.73 3.61 11.51
C LEU A 40 -11.08 4.56 10.39
N ARG A 41 -12.24 5.22 10.49
CA ARG A 41 -12.59 6.39 9.68
C ARG A 41 -12.91 7.53 10.62
N THR A 42 -12.36 8.69 10.33
CA THR A 42 -12.58 9.87 11.15
C THR A 42 -12.37 11.15 10.33
N VAL A 43 -12.46 12.27 11.00
CA VAL A 43 -12.19 13.58 10.42
C VAL A 43 -11.17 14.27 11.32
N ASN A 44 -10.12 14.81 10.71
CA ASN A 44 -9.23 15.73 11.38
C ASN A 44 -9.86 17.12 11.29
N GLU A 45 -10.49 17.55 12.36
CA GLU A 45 -11.27 18.79 12.34
C GLU A 45 -10.42 20.05 12.20
N GLU A 46 -9.22 20.06 12.75
CA GLU A 46 -8.30 21.19 12.60
C GLU A 46 -7.92 21.43 11.13
N ALA A 47 -7.62 20.36 10.42
CA ALA A 47 -7.25 20.43 9.01
C ALA A 47 -8.47 20.37 8.08
N ASN A 48 -9.64 20.04 8.61
CA ASN A 48 -10.85 19.76 7.83
C ASN A 48 -10.61 18.71 6.77
N GLU A 49 -9.99 17.60 7.19
CA GLU A 49 -9.63 16.50 6.31
C GLU A 49 -10.29 15.21 6.76
N LYS A 50 -10.87 14.47 5.83
CA LYS A 50 -11.33 13.10 6.07
C LYS A 50 -10.12 12.20 6.14
N VAL A 51 -10.14 11.25 7.08
CA VAL A 51 -9.02 10.33 7.34
C VAL A 51 -9.54 8.91 7.42
N ALA A 52 -8.78 7.97 6.88
CA ALA A 52 -9.04 6.54 7.04
C ALA A 52 -7.73 5.80 7.27
N PHE A 53 -7.80 4.81 8.15
CA PHE A 53 -6.72 3.84 8.37
C PHE A 53 -7.17 2.52 7.79
N LEU A 54 -6.41 2.01 6.85
CA LEU A 54 -6.69 0.78 6.10
C LEU A 54 -5.64 -0.25 6.46
N LYS A 55 -6.08 -1.46 6.82
CA LYS A 55 -5.21 -2.48 7.39
C LYS A 55 -5.29 -3.77 6.60
N GLN A 56 -4.13 -4.37 6.34
CA GLN A 56 -3.98 -5.72 5.84
C GLN A 56 -2.81 -6.36 6.57
N GLU A 57 -3.06 -7.38 7.41
CA GLU A 57 -2.05 -8.00 8.27
C GLU A 57 -1.33 -6.95 9.13
N THR A 58 -0.03 -6.77 8.95
CA THR A 58 0.76 -5.78 9.70
C THR A 58 0.94 -4.46 8.95
N LEU A 59 0.44 -4.37 7.72
CA LEU A 59 0.53 -3.15 6.93
C LEU A 59 -0.69 -2.27 7.20
N VAL A 60 -0.45 -1.04 7.61
CA VAL A 60 -1.49 -0.03 7.79
C VAL A 60 -1.17 1.16 6.90
N ILE A 61 -2.16 1.58 6.12
CA ILE A 61 -2.07 2.77 5.29
C ILE A 61 -3.04 3.79 5.88
N GLU A 62 -2.51 4.94 6.24
CA GLU A 62 -3.31 6.10 6.58
C GLU A 62 -3.53 6.93 5.32
N THR A 63 -4.78 7.21 4.97
CA THR A 63 -5.07 8.12 3.87
C THR A 63 -5.86 9.31 4.38
N TYR A 64 -5.55 10.48 3.87
CA TYR A 64 -6.19 11.73 4.29
C TYR A 64 -6.48 12.58 3.05
N GLU A 65 -7.70 13.11 3.02
CA GLU A 65 -8.18 13.86 1.85
C GLU A 65 -7.82 15.33 1.98
N ASN A 66 -6.64 15.68 1.49
CA ASN A 66 -6.19 17.07 1.43
C ASN A 66 -6.38 17.68 0.03
N LYS A 67 -6.80 16.86 -0.94
CA LYS A 67 -7.01 17.27 -2.34
C LYS A 67 -5.77 17.89 -2.97
N ALA A 68 -4.59 17.50 -2.47
CA ALA A 68 -3.30 18.01 -2.91
C ALA A 68 -2.33 16.86 -3.24
N ALA A 69 -2.86 15.69 -3.60
CA ALA A 69 -2.04 14.58 -4.05
C ALA A 69 -1.35 14.96 -5.36
N LYS A 70 -0.02 14.80 -5.37
CA LYS A 70 0.81 15.23 -6.52
C LYS A 70 0.68 14.31 -7.73
N MET A 71 0.03 13.18 -7.59
CA MET A 71 -0.17 12.21 -8.67
C MET A 71 1.15 11.70 -9.25
N GLU A 72 2.11 11.45 -8.38
CA GLU A 72 3.42 10.91 -8.72
C GLU A 72 4.03 10.20 -7.51
N SER A 73 5.04 9.36 -7.74
CA SER A 73 5.78 8.72 -6.66
C SER A 73 6.61 9.74 -5.89
N GLY A 74 6.71 9.56 -4.59
CA GLY A 74 7.53 10.40 -3.73
C GLY A 74 8.90 9.78 -3.46
N ALA A 75 9.59 10.26 -2.42
CA ALA A 75 10.88 9.71 -1.99
C ALA A 75 10.77 8.24 -1.61
N ILE A 76 9.65 7.83 -1.00
CA ILE A 76 9.28 6.41 -0.90
C ILE A 76 8.57 6.08 -2.20
N ASP A 77 9.20 5.24 -3.02
CA ASP A 77 8.72 4.99 -4.38
C ASP A 77 7.49 4.10 -4.41
N HIS A 78 7.45 3.06 -3.58
CA HIS A 78 6.34 2.11 -3.60
C HIS A 78 6.17 1.42 -2.25
N VAL A 79 5.00 0.78 -2.10
CA VAL A 79 4.70 -0.15 -1.02
C VAL A 79 4.68 -1.54 -1.62
N ALA A 80 5.39 -2.49 -1.02
CA ALA A 80 5.43 -3.87 -1.48
C ALA A 80 4.60 -4.76 -0.55
N ILE A 81 3.72 -5.55 -1.14
CA ILE A 81 2.87 -6.52 -0.46
C ILE A 81 3.34 -7.92 -0.83
N ASN A 82 3.73 -8.71 0.16
CA ASN A 82 4.12 -10.10 -0.07
C ASN A 82 2.89 -10.96 -0.30
N VAL A 83 2.98 -11.83 -1.30
CA VAL A 83 1.90 -12.75 -1.65
C VAL A 83 2.43 -14.18 -1.77
N LYS A 84 1.54 -15.16 -1.64
CA LYS A 84 1.91 -16.58 -1.72
C LYS A 84 1.97 -17.09 -3.14
N ASP A 85 1.12 -16.57 -4.04
CA ASP A 85 1.00 -17.03 -5.42
C ASP A 85 0.82 -15.81 -6.33
N ILE A 86 1.91 -15.33 -6.89
CA ILE A 86 1.93 -14.11 -7.71
C ILE A 86 1.12 -14.29 -9.00
N GLU A 87 1.06 -15.49 -9.55
CA GLU A 87 0.27 -15.76 -10.76
C GLU A 87 -1.22 -15.58 -10.48
N GLU A 88 -1.71 -16.10 -9.35
CA GLU A 88 -3.10 -15.97 -8.94
C GLU A 88 -3.44 -14.49 -8.68
N VAL A 89 -2.56 -13.77 -7.98
CA VAL A 89 -2.76 -12.34 -7.72
C VAL A 89 -2.79 -11.57 -9.04
N TYR A 90 -1.90 -11.89 -9.97
CA TYR A 90 -1.86 -11.22 -11.26
C TYR A 90 -3.19 -11.41 -12.02
N ARG A 91 -3.70 -12.64 -12.04
CA ARG A 91 -5.01 -12.93 -12.69
C ARG A 91 -6.14 -12.14 -12.03
N TYR A 92 -6.15 -12.06 -10.70
CA TYR A 92 -7.16 -11.29 -9.97
C TYR A 92 -7.08 -9.79 -10.34
N ILE A 93 -5.89 -9.23 -10.32
CA ILE A 93 -5.66 -7.81 -10.64
C ILE A 93 -6.08 -7.50 -12.07
N GLU A 94 -5.79 -8.39 -13.01
CA GLU A 94 -6.21 -8.25 -14.40
C GLU A 94 -7.75 -8.34 -14.52
N ALA A 95 -8.38 -9.30 -13.85
CA ALA A 95 -9.83 -9.46 -13.87
C ALA A 95 -10.56 -8.23 -13.31
N GLU A 96 -9.98 -7.59 -12.29
CA GLU A 96 -10.52 -6.37 -11.67
C GLU A 96 -10.12 -5.09 -12.40
N LYS A 97 -9.38 -5.21 -13.51
CA LYS A 97 -8.94 -4.09 -14.34
C LYS A 97 -8.11 -3.05 -13.56
N MET A 98 -7.32 -3.53 -12.61
CA MET A 98 -6.50 -2.67 -11.76
C MET A 98 -5.08 -2.48 -12.31
N ASN A 99 -4.66 -3.27 -13.30
CA ASN A 99 -3.34 -3.15 -13.90
C ASN A 99 -3.35 -2.12 -15.02
N THR A 100 -3.54 -0.87 -14.67
CA THR A 100 -3.72 0.22 -15.64
C THR A 100 -2.45 0.55 -16.41
N THR A 101 -1.29 0.27 -15.84
CA THR A 101 0.02 0.49 -16.48
C THR A 101 0.45 -0.70 -17.33
N LYS A 102 -0.31 -1.79 -17.30
CA LYS A 102 -0.06 -3.02 -18.07
C LYS A 102 1.31 -3.64 -17.77
N ASP A 103 1.67 -3.64 -16.50
CA ASP A 103 2.90 -4.31 -16.07
C ASP A 103 2.75 -5.83 -16.18
N THR A 104 3.88 -6.52 -16.25
CA THR A 104 3.96 -7.97 -16.29
C THR A 104 4.77 -8.48 -15.11
N ILE A 105 4.72 -9.78 -14.85
CA ILE A 105 5.51 -10.38 -13.78
C ILE A 105 6.98 -10.38 -14.16
N HIS A 106 7.81 -9.76 -13.30
CA HIS A 106 9.26 -9.70 -13.44
C HIS A 106 9.94 -10.66 -12.47
N PHE A 107 11.21 -10.94 -12.71
CA PHE A 107 12.04 -11.75 -11.84
C PHE A 107 13.37 -11.05 -11.57
N LEU A 108 13.81 -11.09 -10.30
CA LEU A 108 15.15 -10.68 -9.90
C LEU A 108 15.77 -11.78 -9.02
N PRO A 109 17.08 -12.06 -9.17
CA PRO A 109 17.75 -13.13 -8.43
C PRO A 109 18.13 -12.71 -7.00
N PHE A 110 17.22 -12.05 -6.31
CA PHE A 110 17.43 -11.59 -4.94
C PHE A 110 17.00 -12.67 -3.96
N TRP A 111 17.54 -12.64 -2.75
CA TRP A 111 17.29 -13.60 -1.68
C TRP A 111 17.78 -15.02 -2.08
N ASP A 112 17.27 -16.05 -1.43
CA ASP A 112 17.77 -17.41 -1.63
C ASP A 112 17.51 -17.96 -3.04
N ASN A 113 16.31 -17.74 -3.56
CA ASN A 113 15.85 -18.34 -4.81
C ASN A 113 15.26 -17.34 -5.79
N GLY A 114 15.39 -16.05 -5.51
CA GLY A 114 14.82 -15.01 -6.34
C GLY A 114 13.49 -14.50 -5.84
N VAL A 115 13.01 -13.45 -6.49
CA VAL A 115 11.73 -12.83 -6.21
C VAL A 115 11.02 -12.53 -7.52
N ARG A 116 9.71 -12.78 -7.57
CA ARG A 116 8.85 -12.41 -8.70
C ARG A 116 7.94 -11.29 -8.25
N PHE A 117 7.71 -10.30 -9.10
CA PHE A 117 6.96 -9.12 -8.71
C PHE A 117 6.33 -8.42 -9.91
N PHE A 118 5.29 -7.65 -9.64
CA PHE A 118 4.73 -6.67 -10.59
C PHE A 118 4.15 -5.50 -9.79
N THR A 119 3.93 -4.38 -10.47
CA THR A 119 3.55 -3.12 -9.83
C THR A 119 2.31 -2.54 -10.50
N ILE A 120 1.38 -2.04 -9.70
CA ILE A 120 0.20 -1.31 -10.17
C ILE A 120 0.21 0.11 -9.61
N GLU A 121 -0.64 0.96 -10.18
CA GLU A 121 -0.84 2.32 -9.65
C GLU A 121 -2.17 2.42 -8.93
N GLY A 122 -2.16 3.08 -7.79
CA GLY A 122 -3.38 3.45 -7.09
C GLY A 122 -4.00 4.74 -7.63
N PRO A 123 -5.12 5.20 -7.02
CA PRO A 123 -5.87 6.37 -7.51
C PRO A 123 -5.08 7.67 -7.49
N ASN A 124 -4.05 7.78 -6.66
CA ASN A 124 -3.21 8.96 -6.58
C ASN A 124 -1.87 8.74 -7.26
N LYS A 125 -1.79 7.74 -8.13
CA LYS A 125 -0.59 7.26 -8.82
C LYS A 125 0.51 6.76 -7.89
N GLU A 126 0.13 6.43 -6.66
CA GLU A 126 1.03 5.69 -5.78
C GLU A 126 1.28 4.31 -6.35
N LYS A 127 2.51 3.82 -6.20
CA LYS A 127 2.87 2.49 -6.67
C LYS A 127 2.65 1.44 -5.60
N VAL A 128 1.97 0.36 -5.97
CA VAL A 128 1.77 -0.81 -5.12
C VAL A 128 2.37 -2.02 -5.84
N GLU A 129 3.39 -2.61 -5.24
CA GLU A 129 4.08 -3.79 -5.77
C GLU A 129 3.56 -5.03 -5.07
N PHE A 130 3.33 -6.09 -5.84
CA PHE A 130 3.10 -7.44 -5.29
C PHE A 130 4.34 -8.26 -5.54
N SER A 131 4.82 -8.96 -4.51
CA SER A 131 6.05 -9.74 -4.61
C SER A 131 5.90 -11.09 -3.96
N GLN A 132 6.53 -12.10 -4.57
CA GLN A 132 6.61 -13.45 -4.04
C GLN A 132 8.08 -13.85 -3.95
N TYR A 133 8.56 -14.14 -2.76
CA TYR A 133 9.88 -14.73 -2.57
C TYR A 133 9.83 -16.22 -2.90
N LEU A 134 10.74 -16.68 -3.75
CA LEU A 134 10.77 -18.07 -4.22
C LEU A 134 11.58 -19.01 -3.32
#